data_e5980a2ef6b9a12897ca9094a7b22a29
#
_entry.id   e5980a2ef6b9a12897ca9094a7b22a29
#
_cell.length_a   1.000
_cell.length_b   1.000
_cell.length_c   1.000
_cell.angle_alpha   90.00
_cell.angle_beta   90.00
_cell.angle_gamma   90.00
#
_symmetry.space_group_name_H-M   'P 1'
#
loop_
_entity.id
_entity.type
_entity.pdbx_description
1 polymer ?
#
loop_
_entity_poly.entity_id
_entity_poly.type
_entity_poly.pdbx_seq_one_letter_code
_entity_poly.pdbx_strand_id
1 'polypeptide(L)'
;MASSLNIPFYTTRVDDVLLRKDVGFILICTPPSLHSQIAVKALGIGKHVLCHAPGGLDQAECVRMVQAGQYYPSLMAVLGYSLRFHPAIVSMRDRVTEGWVGENINLVDIRVTCGSLLDADYSWMCDAGMGGGVLALLGSHIIDLLSFLQLGRVVRVHANLSTMTRTTDNIRGGSDDLLSCINS
;
A
#
# COMPACT_ATOMS: atom_id res chain seq x y z
N MET A 1 1.01 24.92 2.88
CA MET A 1 1.88 23.93 2.19
C MET A 1 1.99 24.23 0.69
N ALA A 2 0.93 24.21 -0.14
CA ALA A 2 1.06 24.47 -1.59
C ALA A 2 1.75 25.80 -1.91
N SER A 3 1.35 26.88 -1.25
CA SER A 3 1.95 28.21 -1.42
C SER A 3 3.43 28.26 -0.99
N SER A 4 3.81 27.55 0.06
CA SER A 4 5.21 27.51 0.54
C SER A 4 6.14 26.72 -0.39
N LEU A 5 5.57 25.85 -1.23
CA LEU A 5 6.30 25.05 -2.22
C LEU A 5 6.20 25.60 -3.64
N ASN A 6 5.64 26.81 -3.81
CA ASN A 6 5.41 27.44 -5.11
C ASN A 6 4.65 26.55 -6.11
N ILE A 7 3.69 25.75 -5.63
CA ILE A 7 2.86 24.91 -6.49
C ILE A 7 1.87 25.80 -7.23
N PRO A 8 1.92 25.85 -8.56
CA PRO A 8 1.16 26.83 -9.35
C PRO A 8 -0.35 26.57 -9.35
N PHE A 9 -0.76 25.32 -9.10
CA PHE A 9 -2.18 24.94 -9.06
C PHE A 9 -2.41 23.92 -7.96
N TYR A 10 -3.41 24.17 -7.13
CA TYR A 10 -3.89 23.21 -6.14
C TYR A 10 -5.41 23.34 -5.96
N THR A 11 -6.04 22.26 -5.60
CA THR A 11 -7.49 22.16 -5.41
C THR A 11 -7.83 21.11 -4.37
N THR A 12 -9.02 21.18 -3.81
CA THR A 12 -9.60 20.15 -2.95
C THR A 12 -10.42 19.11 -3.74
N ARG A 13 -10.57 19.30 -5.05
CA ARG A 13 -11.37 18.44 -5.93
C ARG A 13 -10.44 17.62 -6.84
N VAL A 14 -10.47 16.31 -6.71
CA VAL A 14 -9.66 15.39 -7.52
C VAL A 14 -9.91 15.59 -9.02
N ASP A 15 -11.17 15.80 -9.41
CA ASP A 15 -11.56 15.97 -10.80
C ASP A 15 -10.90 17.15 -11.49
N ASP A 16 -10.69 18.24 -10.76
CA ASP A 16 -10.05 19.43 -11.32
C ASP A 16 -8.59 19.13 -11.74
N VAL A 17 -7.91 18.20 -11.05
CA VAL A 17 -6.56 17.74 -11.43
C VAL A 17 -6.64 16.75 -12.58
N LEU A 18 -7.52 15.76 -12.47
CA LEU A 18 -7.64 14.68 -13.44
C LEU A 18 -7.99 15.18 -14.84
N LEU A 19 -8.85 16.20 -14.96
CA LEU A 19 -9.32 16.74 -16.23
C LEU A 19 -8.34 17.72 -16.90
N ARG A 20 -7.24 18.07 -16.25
CA ARG A 20 -6.22 18.94 -16.84
C ARG A 20 -5.52 18.26 -18.01
N LYS A 21 -5.40 18.95 -19.12
CA LYS A 21 -4.73 18.44 -20.35
C LYS A 21 -3.21 18.44 -20.23
N ASP A 22 -2.66 19.31 -19.40
CA ASP A 22 -1.23 19.45 -19.14
C ASP A 22 -0.70 18.45 -18.10
N VAL A 23 -1.58 17.66 -17.46
CA VAL A 23 -1.21 16.59 -16.53
C VAL A 23 -1.31 15.24 -17.24
N GLY A 24 -0.21 14.54 -17.40
CA GLY A 24 -0.15 13.20 -18.03
C GLY A 24 0.03 12.05 -17.02
N PHE A 25 0.45 12.36 -15.80
CA PHE A 25 0.77 11.40 -14.76
C PHE A 25 0.13 11.77 -13.42
N ILE A 26 -0.44 10.79 -12.75
CA ILE A 26 -1.08 10.95 -11.44
C ILE A 26 -0.33 10.10 -10.41
N LEU A 27 0.17 10.74 -9.36
CA LEU A 27 0.67 10.09 -8.16
C LEU A 27 -0.41 10.12 -7.10
N ILE A 28 -0.86 8.95 -6.63
CA ILE A 28 -1.91 8.81 -5.62
C ILE A 28 -1.28 8.49 -4.27
N CYS A 29 -1.37 9.44 -3.33
CA CYS A 29 -0.87 9.33 -1.95
C CYS A 29 -1.97 9.67 -0.95
N THR A 30 -3.22 9.44 -1.30
CA THR A 30 -4.38 9.61 -0.42
C THR A 30 -4.50 8.44 0.56
N PRO A 31 -5.45 8.48 1.51
CA PRO A 31 -5.84 7.26 2.22
C PRO A 31 -6.31 6.16 1.25
N PRO A 32 -6.07 4.87 1.57
CA PRO A 32 -6.37 3.74 0.68
C PRO A 32 -7.81 3.66 0.18
N SER A 33 -8.78 4.14 0.96
CA SER A 33 -10.20 4.20 0.59
C SER A 33 -10.49 4.99 -0.71
N LEU A 34 -9.57 5.84 -1.14
CA LEU A 34 -9.72 6.64 -2.36
C LEU A 34 -8.89 6.09 -3.53
N HIS A 35 -8.00 5.14 -3.30
CA HIS A 35 -7.03 4.68 -4.29
C HIS A 35 -7.70 4.10 -5.53
N SER A 36 -8.59 3.12 -5.36
CA SER A 36 -9.23 2.44 -6.47
C SER A 36 -10.04 3.39 -7.34
N GLN A 37 -10.85 4.24 -6.72
CA GLN A 37 -11.68 5.20 -7.43
C GLN A 37 -10.83 6.17 -8.27
N ILE A 38 -9.78 6.74 -7.68
CA ILE A 38 -8.92 7.72 -8.37
C ILE A 38 -8.13 7.03 -9.48
N ALA A 39 -7.54 5.85 -9.21
CA ALA A 39 -6.73 5.13 -10.19
C ALA A 39 -7.52 4.70 -11.41
N VAL A 40 -8.69 4.09 -11.22
CA VAL A 40 -9.56 3.66 -12.33
C VAL A 40 -10.01 4.86 -13.16
N LYS A 41 -10.39 5.96 -12.50
CA LYS A 41 -10.81 7.17 -13.20
C LYS A 41 -9.66 7.81 -13.98
N ALA A 42 -8.47 7.89 -13.38
CA ALA A 42 -7.28 8.44 -14.03
C ALA A 42 -6.89 7.66 -15.29
N LEU A 43 -6.87 6.32 -15.20
CA LEU A 43 -6.63 5.46 -16.36
C LEU A 43 -7.70 5.64 -17.43
N GLY A 44 -8.99 5.72 -17.03
CA GLY A 44 -10.11 5.90 -17.94
C GLY A 44 -10.07 7.20 -18.77
N ILE A 45 -9.34 8.19 -18.31
CA ILE A 45 -9.15 9.47 -19.03
C ILE A 45 -7.74 9.62 -19.61
N GLY A 46 -6.97 8.51 -19.71
CA GLY A 46 -5.70 8.47 -20.41
C GLY A 46 -4.50 8.97 -19.60
N LYS A 47 -4.54 8.90 -18.28
CA LYS A 47 -3.41 9.28 -17.41
C LYS A 47 -2.61 8.07 -16.96
N HIS A 48 -1.29 8.19 -16.90
CA HIS A 48 -0.43 7.25 -16.21
C HIS A 48 -0.67 7.35 -14.69
N VAL A 49 -0.60 6.22 -13.98
CA VAL A 49 -0.87 6.16 -12.55
C VAL A 49 0.24 5.44 -11.80
N LEU A 50 0.73 6.09 -10.74
CA LEU A 50 1.46 5.45 -9.65
C LEU A 50 0.64 5.62 -8.38
N CYS A 51 0.13 4.51 -7.84
CA CYS A 51 -0.62 4.51 -6.60
C CYS A 51 0.25 4.01 -5.46
N HIS A 52 0.26 4.69 -4.33
CA HIS A 52 0.96 4.23 -3.13
C HIS A 52 0.30 2.95 -2.58
N ALA A 53 1.07 2.10 -1.93
CA ALA A 53 0.57 0.91 -1.27
C ALA A 53 -0.17 1.26 0.05
N PRO A 54 -1.19 0.45 0.43
CA PRO A 54 -1.81 -0.67 -0.29
C PRO A 54 -2.66 -0.20 -1.47
N GLY A 55 -3.00 -1.11 -2.41
CA GLY A 55 -3.75 -0.75 -3.62
C GLY A 55 -5.16 -0.27 -3.37
N GLY A 56 -5.85 -0.82 -2.37
CA GLY A 56 -7.23 -0.47 -2.02
C GLY A 56 -7.60 -1.09 -0.67
N LEU A 57 -8.86 -0.95 -0.27
CA LEU A 57 -9.36 -1.47 0.99
C LEU A 57 -9.50 -3.00 0.98
N ASP A 58 -9.85 -3.55 -0.16
CA ASP A 58 -10.17 -4.97 -0.30
C ASP A 58 -9.72 -5.54 -1.65
N GLN A 59 -9.92 -6.87 -1.78
CA GLN A 59 -9.58 -7.58 -3.01
C GLN A 59 -10.40 -7.07 -4.22
N ALA A 60 -11.67 -6.72 -4.03
CA ALA A 60 -12.52 -6.28 -5.14
C ALA A 60 -12.03 -4.94 -5.72
N GLU A 61 -11.59 -4.03 -4.86
CA GLU A 61 -10.96 -2.78 -5.28
C GLU A 61 -9.65 -3.01 -6.04
N CYS A 62 -8.78 -3.87 -5.52
CA CYS A 62 -7.53 -4.23 -6.20
C CYS A 62 -7.78 -4.88 -7.56
N VAL A 63 -8.76 -5.78 -7.66
CA VAL A 63 -9.15 -6.41 -8.95
C VAL A 63 -9.62 -5.36 -9.95
N ARG A 64 -10.46 -4.40 -9.54
CA ARG A 64 -10.89 -3.29 -10.42
C ARG A 64 -9.70 -2.47 -10.94
N MET A 65 -8.71 -2.19 -10.10
CA MET A 65 -7.51 -1.46 -10.51
C MET A 65 -6.68 -2.25 -11.52
N VAL A 66 -6.50 -3.56 -11.29
CA VAL A 66 -5.79 -4.46 -12.24
C VAL A 66 -6.52 -4.52 -13.57
N GLN A 67 -7.86 -4.71 -13.57
CA GLN A 67 -8.66 -4.73 -14.77
C GLN A 67 -8.57 -3.42 -15.56
N ALA A 68 -8.60 -2.28 -14.88
CA ALA A 68 -8.42 -0.99 -15.52
C ALA A 68 -7.03 -0.86 -16.16
N GLY A 69 -5.97 -1.28 -15.47
CA GLY A 69 -4.61 -1.30 -16.02
C GLY A 69 -4.48 -2.21 -17.25
N GLN A 70 -5.13 -3.37 -17.23
CA GLN A 70 -5.15 -4.30 -18.37
C GLN A 70 -5.95 -3.77 -19.56
N TYR A 71 -7.03 -3.04 -19.30
CA TYR A 71 -7.86 -2.43 -20.34
C TYR A 71 -7.14 -1.31 -21.09
N TYR A 72 -6.22 -0.60 -20.43
CA TYR A 72 -5.42 0.49 -21.02
C TYR A 72 -3.93 0.14 -21.06
N PRO A 73 -3.49 -0.83 -21.87
CA PRO A 73 -2.12 -1.38 -21.84
C PRO A 73 -1.03 -0.39 -22.27
N SER A 74 -1.40 0.70 -22.92
CA SER A 74 -0.48 1.79 -23.27
C SER A 74 -0.18 2.74 -22.12
N LEU A 75 -0.94 2.64 -21.04
CA LEU A 75 -0.74 3.47 -19.85
C LEU A 75 0.05 2.72 -18.78
N MET A 76 0.91 3.44 -18.11
CA MET A 76 1.59 2.92 -16.93
C MET A 76 0.62 2.90 -15.75
N ALA A 77 0.38 1.72 -15.17
CA ALA A 77 -0.38 1.52 -13.96
C ALA A 77 0.49 0.74 -12.96
N VAL A 78 0.99 1.42 -11.93
CA VAL A 78 1.96 0.86 -10.99
C VAL A 78 1.49 1.05 -9.56
N LEU A 79 1.69 0.02 -8.75
CA LEU A 79 1.53 0.08 -7.30
C LEU A 79 2.90 0.27 -6.65
N GLY A 80 3.02 1.31 -5.81
CA GLY A 80 4.28 1.78 -5.28
C GLY A 80 4.69 1.09 -3.98
N TYR A 81 5.29 -0.09 -4.08
CA TYR A 81 5.97 -0.74 -2.96
C TYR A 81 7.44 -0.29 -2.91
N SER A 82 7.72 0.72 -2.11
CA SER A 82 9.02 1.40 -2.08
C SER A 82 10.19 0.51 -1.63
N LEU A 83 9.94 -0.50 -0.80
CA LEU A 83 10.97 -1.43 -0.33
C LEU A 83 11.66 -2.17 -1.49
N ARG A 84 10.97 -2.41 -2.61
CA ARG A 84 11.54 -3.05 -3.81
C ARG A 84 12.73 -2.28 -4.41
N PHE A 85 12.81 -0.99 -4.15
CA PHE A 85 13.83 -0.10 -4.69
C PHE A 85 14.92 0.26 -3.67
N HIS A 86 14.81 -0.26 -2.44
CA HIS A 86 15.82 -0.01 -1.42
C HIS A 86 17.08 -0.85 -1.71
N PRO A 87 18.28 -0.25 -1.83
CA PRO A 87 19.49 -0.96 -2.25
C PRO A 87 19.81 -2.21 -1.42
N ALA A 88 19.62 -2.14 -0.09
CA ALA A 88 19.85 -3.30 0.78
C ALA A 88 18.86 -4.45 0.48
N ILE A 89 17.60 -4.14 0.18
CA ILE A 89 16.57 -5.13 -0.17
C ILE A 89 16.86 -5.76 -1.54
N VAL A 90 17.30 -4.95 -2.51
CA VAL A 90 17.73 -5.47 -3.81
C VAL A 90 18.92 -6.42 -3.64
N SER A 91 19.95 -6.02 -2.87
CA SER A 91 21.10 -6.88 -2.58
C SER A 91 20.70 -8.16 -1.83
N MET A 92 19.74 -8.06 -0.89
CA MET A 92 19.23 -9.25 -0.19
C MET A 92 18.55 -10.23 -1.16
N ARG A 93 17.70 -9.73 -2.06
CA ARG A 93 17.06 -10.56 -3.10
C ARG A 93 18.10 -11.27 -3.96
N ASP A 94 19.11 -10.54 -4.43
CA ASP A 94 20.14 -11.09 -5.30
C ASP A 94 20.90 -12.22 -4.59
N ARG A 95 21.25 -12.03 -3.32
CA ARG A 95 21.90 -13.06 -2.49
C ARG A 95 21.01 -14.29 -2.24
N VAL A 96 19.72 -14.09 -2.00
CA VAL A 96 18.76 -15.20 -1.88
C VAL A 96 18.72 -15.98 -3.19
N THR A 97 18.62 -15.29 -4.33
CA THR A 97 18.55 -15.90 -5.66
C THR A 97 19.86 -16.65 -6.01
N GLU A 98 21.01 -16.15 -5.56
CA GLU A 98 22.33 -16.79 -5.72
C GLU A 98 22.55 -17.99 -4.81
N GLY A 99 21.60 -18.29 -3.90
CA GLY A 99 21.67 -19.45 -3.00
C GLY A 99 22.52 -19.23 -1.74
N TRP A 100 22.85 -17.99 -1.38
CA TRP A 100 23.64 -17.68 -0.18
C TRP A 100 23.03 -18.18 1.12
N VAL A 101 21.70 -18.27 1.18
CA VAL A 101 20.95 -18.73 2.34
C VAL A 101 20.59 -20.23 2.26
N GLY A 102 21.13 -20.92 1.24
CA GLY A 102 20.84 -22.32 0.93
C GLY A 102 19.75 -22.47 -0.13
N GLU A 103 19.62 -23.68 -0.68
CA GLU A 103 18.66 -23.97 -1.75
C GLU A 103 17.20 -24.01 -1.25
N ASN A 104 17.01 -24.35 0.02
CA ASN A 104 15.68 -24.47 0.63
C ASN A 104 15.58 -23.58 1.87
N ILE A 105 14.69 -22.62 1.83
CA ILE A 105 14.37 -21.77 2.97
C ILE A 105 13.20 -22.42 3.71
N ASN A 106 13.46 -22.95 4.90
CA ASN A 106 12.47 -23.68 5.68
C ASN A 106 11.67 -22.77 6.62
N LEU A 107 12.22 -21.61 6.99
CA LEU A 107 11.60 -20.69 7.94
C LEU A 107 12.01 -19.26 7.63
N VAL A 108 11.05 -18.36 7.67
CA VAL A 108 11.27 -16.92 7.68
C VAL A 108 10.51 -16.35 8.88
N ASP A 109 11.21 -15.72 9.82
CA ASP A 109 10.61 -15.01 10.97
C ASP A 109 10.82 -13.51 10.75
N ILE A 110 9.73 -12.74 10.69
CA ILE A 110 9.77 -11.31 10.56
C ILE A 110 9.04 -10.69 11.74
N ARG A 111 9.77 -9.86 12.49
CA ARG A 111 9.20 -9.08 13.59
C ARG A 111 9.37 -7.61 13.30
N VAL A 112 8.26 -6.91 13.28
CA VAL A 112 8.25 -5.45 13.11
C VAL A 112 7.69 -4.84 14.37
N THR A 113 8.52 -4.09 15.07
CA THR A 113 8.11 -3.31 16.23
C THR A 113 8.19 -1.84 15.83
N CYS A 114 7.05 -1.23 15.69
CA CYS A 114 6.94 0.20 15.45
C CYS A 114 6.63 0.88 16.78
N GLY A 115 7.17 2.06 16.98
CA GLY A 115 6.60 2.99 17.96
C GLY A 115 5.15 3.30 17.61
N SER A 116 4.47 4.07 18.42
CA SER A 116 3.10 4.46 18.11
C SER A 116 3.02 5.04 16.69
N LEU A 117 2.22 4.42 15.82
CA LEU A 117 1.79 5.06 14.57
C LEU A 117 0.88 6.26 14.87
N LEU A 118 0.50 6.38 16.14
CA LEU A 118 -0.37 7.39 16.70
C LEU A 118 0.51 8.35 17.49
N ASP A 119 0.95 9.41 16.87
CA ASP A 119 1.19 10.62 17.65
C ASP A 119 -0.17 11.02 18.24
N ALA A 120 -0.22 11.43 19.47
CA ALA A 120 -1.33 11.77 20.35
C ALA A 120 -2.71 12.07 19.73
N ASP A 121 -2.83 12.33 18.44
CA ASP A 121 -4.04 12.70 17.75
C ASP A 121 -4.57 11.58 16.83
N TYR A 122 -5.88 11.34 16.88
CA TYR A 122 -6.58 10.44 15.97
C TYR A 122 -6.39 10.88 14.51
N SER A 123 -5.97 9.95 13.66
CA SER A 123 -5.81 10.20 12.23
C SER A 123 -6.50 9.10 11.40
N TRP A 124 -6.59 9.29 10.09
CA TRP A 124 -7.12 8.28 9.17
C TRP A 124 -6.39 6.93 9.26
N MET A 125 -5.12 6.92 9.71
CA MET A 125 -4.34 5.71 9.93
C MET A 125 -4.91 4.79 11.01
N CYS A 126 -5.78 5.33 11.87
CA CYS A 126 -6.50 4.59 12.91
C CYS A 126 -7.88 4.11 12.45
N ASP A 127 -8.32 4.50 11.25
CA ASP A 127 -9.65 4.21 10.73
C ASP A 127 -9.58 3.09 9.69
N ALA A 128 -10.10 1.91 10.06
CA ALA A 128 -10.18 0.76 9.15
C ALA A 128 -11.00 1.07 7.88
N GLY A 129 -12.03 1.91 7.98
CA GLY A 129 -12.85 2.34 6.84
C GLY A 129 -12.08 3.22 5.85
N MET A 130 -11.01 3.86 6.29
CA MET A 130 -10.11 4.62 5.43
C MET A 130 -8.88 3.82 4.96
N GLY A 131 -8.77 2.55 5.38
CA GLY A 131 -7.63 1.70 5.08
C GLY A 131 -6.45 1.88 6.04
N GLY A 132 -6.74 2.33 7.27
CA GLY A 132 -5.79 2.35 8.37
C GLY A 132 -5.53 0.96 8.94
N GLY A 133 -4.67 0.92 9.96
CA GLY A 133 -4.28 -0.30 10.64
C GLY A 133 -2.93 -0.84 10.23
N VAL A 134 -2.31 -1.59 11.13
CA VAL A 134 -0.95 -2.10 10.97
C VAL A 134 -0.84 -3.09 9.80
N LEU A 135 -1.89 -3.87 9.56
CA LEU A 135 -1.92 -4.81 8.43
C LEU A 135 -1.89 -4.07 7.09
N ALA A 136 -2.71 -3.05 6.92
CA ALA A 136 -2.76 -2.27 5.68
C ALA A 136 -1.47 -1.46 5.48
N LEU A 137 -1.03 -0.74 6.51
CA LEU A 137 0.07 0.23 6.41
C LEU A 137 1.46 -0.42 6.41
N LEU A 138 1.65 -1.51 7.14
CA LEU A 138 2.94 -2.19 7.27
C LEU A 138 2.90 -3.61 6.72
N GLY A 139 1.87 -4.38 7.08
CA GLY A 139 1.75 -5.78 6.69
C GLY A 139 1.73 -5.96 5.18
N SER A 140 1.06 -5.07 4.44
CA SER A 140 1.06 -5.09 2.97
C SER A 140 2.47 -4.97 2.37
N HIS A 141 3.32 -4.12 2.95
CA HIS A 141 4.72 -3.98 2.52
C HIS A 141 5.56 -5.22 2.84
N ILE A 142 5.29 -5.87 3.98
CA ILE A 142 5.99 -7.11 4.37
C ILE A 142 5.56 -8.27 3.46
N ILE A 143 4.27 -8.41 3.17
CA ILE A 143 3.75 -9.43 2.24
C ILE A 143 4.36 -9.24 0.84
N ASP A 144 4.42 -8.01 0.37
CA ASP A 144 5.07 -7.68 -0.90
C ASP A 144 6.57 -8.00 -0.89
N LEU A 145 7.25 -7.68 0.22
CA LEU A 145 8.67 -7.96 0.40
C LEU A 145 8.98 -9.46 0.30
N LEU A 146 8.19 -10.33 0.95
CA LEU A 146 8.35 -11.78 0.87
C LEU A 146 8.25 -12.27 -0.57
N SER A 147 7.29 -11.75 -1.33
CA SER A 147 7.14 -12.05 -2.76
C SER A 147 8.30 -11.53 -3.59
N PHE A 148 8.79 -10.33 -3.30
CA PHE A 148 9.92 -9.71 -4.01
C PHE A 148 11.24 -10.45 -3.77
N LEU A 149 11.45 -10.95 -2.56
CA LEU A 149 12.62 -11.77 -2.20
C LEU A 149 12.55 -13.20 -2.75
N GLN A 150 11.48 -13.57 -3.46
CA GLN A 150 11.27 -14.90 -4.08
C GLN A 150 11.32 -16.05 -3.07
N LEU A 151 10.84 -15.82 -1.84
CA LEU A 151 10.87 -16.81 -0.74
C LEU A 151 9.80 -17.89 -0.87
N GLY A 152 9.13 -17.96 -2.01
CA GLY A 152 8.11 -18.96 -2.30
C GLY A 152 6.73 -18.36 -2.55
N ARG A 153 5.74 -19.24 -2.74
CA ARG A 153 4.34 -18.85 -2.96
C ARG A 153 3.52 -19.15 -1.71
N VAL A 154 2.76 -18.18 -1.26
CA VAL A 154 1.81 -18.37 -0.15
C VAL A 154 0.71 -19.36 -0.58
N VAL A 155 0.58 -20.46 0.15
CA VAL A 155 -0.44 -21.52 -0.09
C VAL A 155 -1.49 -21.55 1.00
N ARG A 156 -1.15 -21.09 2.21
CA ARG A 156 -2.06 -21.04 3.35
C ARG A 156 -1.72 -19.83 4.21
N VAL A 157 -2.72 -19.21 4.80
CA VAL A 157 -2.57 -18.09 5.74
C VAL A 157 -3.35 -18.41 7.00
N HIS A 158 -2.71 -18.18 8.15
CA HIS A 158 -3.37 -18.08 9.44
C HIS A 158 -3.02 -16.70 10.01
N ALA A 159 -4.02 -15.95 10.44
CA ALA A 159 -3.82 -14.60 10.95
C ALA A 159 -4.66 -14.38 12.21
N ASN A 160 -4.08 -13.67 13.17
CA ASN A 160 -4.77 -13.17 14.34
C ASN A 160 -4.56 -11.66 14.41
N LEU A 161 -5.66 -10.91 14.41
CA LEU A 161 -5.67 -9.46 14.45
C LEU A 161 -6.34 -9.00 15.75
N SER A 162 -5.75 -8.06 16.43
CA SER A 162 -6.29 -7.50 17.68
C SER A 162 -6.24 -5.98 17.62
N THR A 163 -7.30 -5.34 18.04
CA THR A 163 -7.35 -3.89 18.19
C THR A 163 -6.94 -3.52 19.62
N MET A 164 -5.83 -2.82 19.76
CA MET A 164 -5.26 -2.42 21.05
C MET A 164 -5.68 -1.00 21.47
N THR A 165 -5.94 -0.13 20.51
CA THR A 165 -6.40 1.23 20.77
C THR A 165 -7.91 1.28 20.90
N ARG A 166 -8.40 1.75 22.04
CA ARG A 166 -9.80 2.07 22.25
C ARG A 166 -9.94 3.58 22.32
N THR A 167 -10.66 4.15 21.36
CA THR A 167 -11.15 5.52 21.53
C THR A 167 -12.30 5.51 22.53
N THR A 168 -12.20 6.33 23.56
CA THR A 168 -13.20 6.46 24.64
C THR A 168 -14.51 7.09 24.18
N ASP A 169 -14.55 7.68 23.02
CA ASP A 169 -15.74 8.35 22.47
C ASP A 169 -16.14 7.68 21.15
N ASN A 170 -17.23 6.96 21.16
CA ASN A 170 -18.15 6.52 20.08
C ASN A 170 -17.74 6.70 18.59
N ILE A 171 -16.47 6.75 18.25
CA ILE A 171 -15.98 6.85 16.90
C ILE A 171 -15.81 5.43 16.36
N ARG A 172 -16.54 5.12 15.32
CA ARG A 172 -16.58 3.84 14.62
C ARG A 172 -15.20 3.47 14.06
N GLY A 173 -14.71 2.30 14.43
CA GLY A 173 -13.61 1.65 13.75
C GLY A 173 -12.25 1.85 14.44
N GLY A 174 -11.90 0.97 15.38
CA GLY A 174 -10.51 0.77 15.75
C GLY A 174 -9.77 0.06 14.62
N SER A 175 -8.56 0.47 14.32
CA SER A 175 -7.68 -0.23 13.40
C SER A 175 -6.95 -1.36 14.11
N ASP A 176 -6.55 -2.37 13.34
CA ASP A 176 -5.82 -3.52 13.86
C ASP A 176 -4.40 -3.13 14.27
N ASP A 177 -4.05 -3.33 15.53
CA ASP A 177 -2.76 -2.92 16.08
C ASP A 177 -1.75 -4.06 16.20
N LEU A 178 -2.19 -5.31 16.05
CA LEU A 178 -1.33 -6.48 16.17
C LEU A 178 -1.61 -7.47 15.03
N LEU A 179 -0.56 -7.86 14.32
CA LEU A 179 -0.59 -8.91 13.31
C LEU A 179 0.35 -10.04 13.71
N SER A 180 -0.16 -11.26 13.81
CA SER A 180 0.67 -12.46 13.82
C SER A 180 0.29 -13.35 12.63
N CYS A 181 1.26 -13.66 11.79
CA CYS A 181 1.11 -14.60 10.69
C CYS A 181 1.97 -15.82 10.93
N ILE A 182 1.41 -17.01 10.80
CA ILE A 182 2.13 -18.27 10.87
C ILE A 182 1.98 -18.95 9.51
N ASN A 183 3.09 -19.14 8.81
CA ASN A 183 3.15 -19.99 7.62
C ASN A 183 3.44 -21.43 8.06
N SER A 184 2.67 -22.36 7.59
CA SER A 184 2.90 -23.79 7.72
C SER A 184 2.87 -24.46 6.36
#